data_040b4b5b5271f2a2aef5f91a3975b3d0
#
_entry.id   040b4b5b5271f2a2aef5f91a3975b3d0
#
_cell.length_a   1.000
_cell.length_b   1.000
_cell.length_c   1.000
_cell.angle_alpha   90.00
_cell.angle_beta   90.00
_cell.angle_gamma   90.00
#
_symmetry.space_group_name_H-M   'P 1'
#
loop_
_entity.id
_entity.type
_entity.pdbx_description
1 polymer ?
#
loop_
_entity_poly.entity_id
_entity_poly.type
_entity_poly.pdbx_seq_one_letter_code
_entity_poly.pdbx_strand_id
1 'polypeptide(L)'
;MISNASLTPWGSQRQRSDRSHFRVNSLLRYSNTPLLGLVVTLTICVPSSRATETKIWEEFSGEKALLHVQHLVDLGPHPAGSDAIEKAREYIEAQLRHSGWQVTRQAFTDETPRGKVRFVNLIARFSGNENAAAPSFLLCSHYDTKLFDAIRFVGANDGGSSTGLLLELARVIGRRPNMARKIELVFFDGEEAYENFSETDGLYGSRYFAKQLEAEGAKQFRGGILFDMIGDRSLDITLPPDSPPAMARDIFAAAEALKLRNYFSYLDRDLIDDHAPLNAIRIPTIDIIDFDYAWWHTADDTLDKISAQSLQITGSVALYCLSEFALKH
;
A
#
# COMPACT_ATOMS: atom_id res chain seq x y z
N MET A 1 -9.79 -60.66 7.63
CA MET A 1 -11.17 -60.71 8.17
C MET A 1 -11.80 -59.44 7.68
N ILE A 2 -12.51 -59.48 6.51
CA ILE A 2 -13.96 -59.61 6.33
C ILE A 2 -14.63 -58.39 7.06
N SER A 3 -15.38 -57.46 6.38
CA SER A 3 -16.36 -57.65 5.34
C SER A 3 -16.74 -56.33 4.66
N ASN A 4 -17.03 -56.48 3.37
CA ASN A 4 -17.78 -55.58 2.48
C ASN A 4 -19.26 -55.42 2.84
N ALA A 5 -19.87 -54.30 2.44
CA ALA A 5 -21.22 -54.18 1.91
C ALA A 5 -21.36 -52.77 1.33
N SER A 6 -21.37 -52.48 0.05
CA SER A 6 -22.19 -52.62 -1.15
C SER A 6 -23.69 -52.43 -0.98
N LEU A 7 -24.23 -51.50 -1.84
CA LEU A 7 -25.44 -51.55 -2.71
C LEU A 7 -26.20 -50.22 -2.65
N THR A 8 -26.13 -49.43 -3.64
CA THR A 8 -26.87 -49.21 -4.93
C THR A 8 -28.34 -48.68 -4.86
N PRO A 9 -28.90 -48.22 -5.95
CA PRO A 9 -29.53 -46.90 -6.08
C PRO A 9 -31.04 -47.04 -6.41
N TRP A 10 -31.79 -45.99 -6.31
CA TRP A 10 -33.13 -45.82 -6.93
C TRP A 10 -33.43 -44.35 -7.02
N GLY A 11 -34.04 -43.75 -8.01
CA GLY A 11 -34.85 -44.16 -9.16
C GLY A 11 -35.53 -42.89 -9.69
N SER A 12 -35.56 -42.75 -10.96
CA SER A 12 -36.20 -41.69 -11.75
C SER A 12 -37.71 -41.66 -11.59
N GLN A 13 -38.31 -40.47 -11.56
CA GLN A 13 -39.67 -40.32 -12.10
C GLN A 13 -39.80 -38.97 -12.83
N ARG A 14 -40.09 -39.12 -14.12
CA ARG A 14 -40.69 -38.10 -15.01
C ARG A 14 -42.20 -38.07 -14.76
N GLN A 15 -42.78 -36.89 -14.70
CA GLN A 15 -44.17 -36.72 -15.06
C GLN A 15 -44.35 -35.63 -16.11
N ARG A 16 -45.06 -36.04 -17.14
CA ARG A 16 -45.52 -35.24 -18.30
C ARG A 16 -46.94 -34.75 -18.04
N SER A 17 -47.32 -33.83 -18.91
CA SER A 17 -48.67 -33.39 -19.37
C SER A 17 -49.33 -32.36 -18.46
N ASP A 18 -50.06 -31.36 -18.91
CA ASP A 18 -51.05 -31.41 -20.00
C ASP A 18 -51.27 -30.01 -20.60
N ARG A 19 -51.59 -30.01 -21.88
CA ARG A 19 -52.07 -28.85 -22.62
C ARG A 19 -53.60 -28.79 -22.48
N SER A 20 -54.17 -27.60 -22.24
CA SER A 20 -55.56 -27.36 -22.61
C SER A 20 -55.70 -26.04 -23.38
N HIS A 21 -56.10 -26.18 -24.60
CA HIS A 21 -56.59 -25.11 -25.49
C HIS A 21 -57.95 -24.62 -25.04
N PHE A 22 -58.17 -23.32 -24.97
CA PHE A 22 -59.48 -22.73 -25.08
C PHE A 22 -59.50 -21.70 -26.20
N ARG A 23 -60.21 -21.99 -27.27
CA ARG A 23 -60.70 -21.04 -28.30
C ARG A 23 -62.01 -20.46 -27.77
N VAL A 24 -62.16 -19.16 -27.82
CA VAL A 24 -63.50 -18.53 -27.89
C VAL A 24 -63.47 -17.49 -29.01
N ASN A 25 -64.23 -17.77 -30.04
CA ASN A 25 -64.64 -16.80 -31.07
C ASN A 25 -65.75 -15.92 -30.46
N SER A 26 -65.69 -14.61 -30.62
CA SER A 26 -66.87 -13.79 -30.78
C SER A 26 -66.60 -12.55 -31.60
N LEU A 27 -67.35 -12.40 -32.67
CA LEU A 27 -67.52 -11.27 -33.55
C LEU A 27 -68.16 -10.10 -32.84
N LEU A 28 -67.57 -8.88 -32.93
CA LEU A 28 -68.41 -7.66 -32.86
C LEU A 28 -67.75 -6.52 -33.66
N ARG A 29 -68.52 -6.13 -34.60
CA ARG A 29 -68.72 -4.93 -35.41
C ARG A 29 -67.84 -3.68 -35.23
N TYR A 30 -67.38 -3.18 -36.36
CA TYR A 30 -66.78 -1.89 -36.62
C TYR A 30 -67.73 -0.75 -36.27
N SER A 31 -67.16 0.24 -35.53
CA SER A 31 -67.66 1.61 -35.50
C SER A 31 -66.47 2.54 -35.73
N ASN A 32 -66.46 3.22 -36.88
CA ASN A 32 -65.49 4.23 -37.26
C ASN A 32 -65.80 5.53 -36.56
N THR A 33 -64.96 5.94 -35.64
CA THR A 33 -64.85 7.34 -35.18
C THR A 33 -63.37 7.69 -35.00
N PRO A 34 -62.83 8.75 -35.63
CA PRO A 34 -61.45 9.14 -35.43
C PRO A 34 -61.34 9.88 -34.12
N LEU A 35 -60.83 9.20 -33.11
CA LEU A 35 -60.34 9.91 -31.89
C LEU A 35 -58.92 10.41 -32.20
N LEU A 36 -58.80 11.73 -32.23
CA LEU A 36 -57.51 12.43 -32.18
C LEU A 36 -56.85 12.08 -30.83
N GLY A 37 -56.00 11.10 -30.79
CA GLY A 37 -55.22 10.76 -29.61
C GLY A 37 -54.09 11.75 -29.43
N LEU A 38 -54.22 12.63 -28.43
CA LEU A 38 -53.13 13.47 -27.95
C LEU A 38 -52.09 12.59 -27.26
N VAL A 39 -51.00 12.26 -27.97
CA VAL A 39 -49.85 11.56 -27.35
C VAL A 39 -49.05 12.57 -26.51
N VAL A 40 -49.36 12.62 -25.20
CA VAL A 40 -48.52 13.33 -24.24
C VAL A 40 -47.31 12.47 -23.96
N THR A 41 -46.20 12.76 -24.63
CA THR A 41 -44.91 12.17 -24.33
C THR A 41 -44.43 12.75 -23.00
N LEU A 42 -44.62 12.02 -21.92
CA LEU A 42 -44.04 12.35 -20.60
C LEU A 42 -42.54 12.05 -20.69
N THR A 43 -41.74 13.08 -20.96
CA THR A 43 -40.26 12.97 -20.87
C THR A 43 -39.91 12.90 -19.40
N ILE A 44 -39.74 11.71 -18.87
CA ILE A 44 -39.15 11.49 -17.52
C ILE A 44 -37.70 11.91 -17.60
N CYS A 45 -37.42 13.13 -17.16
CA CYS A 45 -36.07 13.60 -16.91
C CYS A 45 -35.58 12.85 -15.66
N VAL A 46 -34.91 11.71 -15.85
CA VAL A 46 -34.18 11.03 -14.80
C VAL A 46 -32.96 11.90 -14.50
N PRO A 47 -32.84 12.51 -13.32
CA PRO A 47 -31.62 13.22 -12.99
C PRO A 47 -30.49 12.19 -13.01
N SER A 48 -29.57 12.33 -13.96
CA SER A 48 -28.32 11.61 -13.96
C SER A 48 -27.55 12.09 -12.71
N SER A 49 -27.70 11.37 -11.61
CA SER A 49 -26.79 11.55 -10.48
C SER A 49 -25.42 11.12 -10.98
N ARG A 50 -24.59 12.09 -11.41
CA ARG A 50 -23.16 11.88 -11.47
C ARG A 50 -22.76 11.48 -10.08
N ALA A 51 -22.52 10.20 -9.86
CA ALA A 51 -21.80 9.75 -8.69
C ALA A 51 -20.50 10.59 -8.67
N THR A 52 -20.32 11.41 -7.67
CA THR A 52 -19.07 12.13 -7.42
C THR A 52 -18.02 11.06 -7.30
N GLU A 53 -17.07 11.02 -8.23
CA GLU A 53 -15.97 10.08 -8.22
C GLU A 53 -15.23 10.27 -6.90
N THR A 54 -15.20 9.24 -6.06
CA THR A 54 -14.56 9.31 -4.74
C THR A 54 -13.08 9.62 -4.95
N LYS A 55 -12.58 10.65 -4.28
CA LYS A 55 -11.19 11.05 -4.38
C LYS A 55 -10.30 9.97 -3.77
N ILE A 56 -9.17 9.67 -4.40
CA ILE A 56 -8.32 8.53 -4.02
C ILE A 56 -7.89 8.60 -2.55
N TRP A 57 -7.61 9.78 -2.03
CA TRP A 57 -7.17 9.98 -0.65
C TRP A 57 -8.29 9.76 0.40
N GLU A 58 -9.54 9.78 -0.03
CA GLU A 58 -10.71 9.44 0.80
C GLU A 58 -10.93 7.92 0.92
N GLU A 59 -10.28 7.12 0.06
CA GLU A 59 -10.37 5.65 0.08
C GLU A 59 -9.32 4.98 0.96
N PHE A 60 -8.31 5.72 1.41
CA PHE A 60 -7.34 5.21 2.36
C PHE A 60 -8.01 4.97 3.71
N SER A 61 -7.62 3.91 4.39
CA SER A 61 -8.15 3.56 5.70
C SER A 61 -7.02 3.34 6.70
N GLY A 62 -6.87 4.29 7.63
CA GLY A 62 -5.91 4.14 8.73
C GLY A 62 -6.17 2.90 9.58
N GLU A 63 -7.45 2.51 9.74
CA GLU A 63 -7.80 1.27 10.46
C GLU A 63 -7.26 0.03 9.75
N LYS A 64 -7.31 -0.03 8.42
CA LYS A 64 -6.74 -1.15 7.67
C LYS A 64 -5.22 -1.15 7.73
N ALA A 65 -4.59 0.02 7.63
CA ALA A 65 -3.16 0.15 7.83
C ALA A 65 -2.76 -0.35 9.23
N LEU A 66 -3.50 0.03 10.28
CA LEU A 66 -3.26 -0.43 11.65
C LEU A 66 -3.42 -1.95 11.81
N LEU A 67 -4.36 -2.58 11.09
CA LEU A 67 -4.48 -4.05 11.08
C LEU A 67 -3.25 -4.74 10.49
N HIS A 68 -2.60 -4.15 9.48
CA HIS A 68 -1.33 -4.66 8.97
C HIS A 68 -0.23 -4.54 10.01
N VAL A 69 -0.14 -3.38 10.70
CA VAL A 69 0.82 -3.19 11.80
C VAL A 69 0.59 -4.22 12.92
N GLN A 70 -0.67 -4.41 13.35
CA GLN A 70 -1.01 -5.42 14.36
C GLN A 70 -0.48 -6.79 13.96
N HIS A 71 -0.67 -7.18 12.69
CA HIS A 71 -0.19 -8.48 12.22
C HIS A 71 1.33 -8.62 12.32
N LEU A 72 2.09 -7.57 11.92
CA LEU A 72 3.55 -7.57 12.01
C LEU A 72 4.02 -7.64 13.47
N VAL A 73 3.41 -6.86 14.36
CA VAL A 73 3.69 -6.89 15.81
C VAL A 73 3.42 -8.26 16.41
N ASP A 74 2.34 -8.94 15.99
CA ASP A 74 1.98 -10.28 16.47
C ASP A 74 3.00 -11.35 16.04
N LEU A 75 3.76 -11.14 14.95
CA LEU A 75 4.89 -12.00 14.59
C LEU A 75 6.03 -11.92 15.61
N GLY A 76 6.09 -10.83 16.37
CA GLY A 76 7.19 -10.52 17.29
C GLY A 76 8.40 -9.90 16.60
N PRO A 77 9.55 -9.78 17.31
CA PRO A 77 10.77 -9.26 16.72
C PRO A 77 11.19 -10.06 15.49
N HIS A 78 11.47 -9.35 14.40
CA HIS A 78 11.87 -9.95 13.11
C HIS A 78 13.03 -9.17 12.49
N PRO A 79 14.20 -9.13 13.19
CA PRO A 79 15.35 -8.43 12.68
C PRO A 79 15.90 -9.11 11.41
N ALA A 80 16.60 -8.32 10.60
CA ALA A 80 17.26 -8.81 9.40
C ALA A 80 18.12 -10.05 9.69
N GLY A 81 18.05 -11.05 8.79
CA GLY A 81 18.77 -12.33 8.92
C GLY A 81 18.13 -13.34 9.88
N SER A 82 17.07 -13.00 10.61
CA SER A 82 16.36 -13.96 11.48
C SER A 82 15.40 -14.87 10.70
N ASP A 83 15.06 -16.03 11.29
CA ASP A 83 13.99 -16.89 10.73
C ASP A 83 12.60 -16.21 10.82
N ALA A 84 12.43 -15.30 11.77
CA ALA A 84 11.16 -14.61 12.01
C ALA A 84 10.83 -13.63 10.87
N ILE A 85 11.83 -12.98 10.26
CA ILE A 85 11.61 -12.01 9.18
C ILE A 85 11.01 -12.65 7.93
N GLU A 86 11.21 -13.96 7.72
CA GLU A 86 10.60 -14.66 6.59
C GLU A 86 9.07 -14.65 6.66
N LYS A 87 8.50 -14.73 7.85
CA LYS A 87 7.05 -14.62 8.06
C LYS A 87 6.53 -13.22 7.71
N ALA A 88 7.28 -12.17 8.04
CA ALA A 88 6.94 -10.81 7.63
C ALA A 88 6.98 -10.67 6.10
N ARG A 89 8.00 -11.22 5.43
CA ARG A 89 8.09 -11.27 3.96
C ARG A 89 6.90 -11.98 3.33
N GLU A 90 6.57 -13.19 3.80
CA GLU A 90 5.43 -13.97 3.31
C GLU A 90 4.11 -13.20 3.45
N TYR A 91 3.92 -12.52 4.58
CA TYR A 91 2.74 -11.70 4.83
C TYR A 91 2.66 -10.50 3.86
N ILE A 92 3.73 -9.70 3.76
CA ILE A 92 3.81 -8.54 2.86
C ILE A 92 3.54 -8.96 1.41
N GLU A 93 4.20 -10.02 0.94
CA GLU A 93 3.98 -10.56 -0.40
C GLU A 93 2.54 -11.00 -0.65
N ALA A 94 1.92 -11.66 0.31
CA ALA A 94 0.53 -12.12 0.19
C ALA A 94 -0.42 -10.93 0.04
N GLN A 95 -0.25 -9.86 0.84
CA GLN A 95 -1.08 -8.65 0.76
C GLN A 95 -0.88 -7.92 -0.57
N LEU A 96 0.35 -7.80 -1.03
CA LEU A 96 0.67 -7.17 -2.31
C LEU A 96 0.07 -7.95 -3.49
N ARG A 97 0.22 -9.27 -3.52
CA ARG A 97 -0.38 -10.13 -4.55
C ARG A 97 -1.91 -10.06 -4.55
N HIS A 98 -2.53 -10.03 -3.37
CA HIS A 98 -3.98 -9.85 -3.24
C HIS A 98 -4.46 -8.51 -3.83
N SER A 99 -3.63 -7.50 -3.78
CA SER A 99 -3.89 -6.15 -4.30
C SER A 99 -3.47 -5.97 -5.77
N GLY A 100 -3.04 -7.04 -6.46
CA GLY A 100 -2.72 -7.03 -7.90
C GLY A 100 -1.25 -6.70 -8.22
N TRP A 101 -0.36 -6.70 -7.22
CA TRP A 101 1.05 -6.44 -7.42
C TRP A 101 1.82 -7.75 -7.60
N GLN A 102 2.82 -7.72 -8.49
CA GLN A 102 3.82 -8.79 -8.65
C GLN A 102 5.02 -8.43 -7.78
N VAL A 103 5.46 -9.37 -6.96
CA VAL A 103 6.56 -9.16 -6.03
C VAL A 103 7.79 -9.92 -6.48
N THR A 104 8.92 -9.23 -6.53
CA THR A 104 10.25 -9.79 -6.75
C THR A 104 11.06 -9.67 -5.46
N ARG A 105 11.73 -10.74 -5.08
CA ARG A 105 12.68 -10.77 -3.97
C ARG A 105 14.06 -10.40 -4.48
N GLN A 106 14.59 -9.27 -4.04
CA GLN A 106 15.96 -8.85 -4.32
C GLN A 106 16.87 -9.32 -3.17
N ALA A 107 17.39 -10.54 -3.28
CA ALA A 107 18.19 -11.15 -2.24
C ALA A 107 19.69 -10.82 -2.45
N PHE A 108 20.39 -10.48 -1.37
CA PHE A 108 21.82 -10.24 -1.35
C PHE A 108 22.42 -10.65 -0.01
N THR A 109 23.74 -10.61 0.11
CA THR A 109 24.46 -10.87 1.35
C THR A 109 25.47 -9.76 1.56
N ASP A 110 25.57 -9.27 2.78
CA ASP A 110 26.54 -8.25 3.15
C ASP A 110 27.22 -8.57 4.48
N GLU A 111 28.36 -7.95 4.73
CA GLU A 111 29.08 -8.02 6.01
C GLU A 111 28.44 -7.06 6.99
N THR A 112 28.23 -7.49 8.22
CA THR A 112 27.70 -6.70 9.32
C THR A 112 28.60 -6.84 10.53
N PRO A 113 28.46 -6.00 11.57
CA PRO A 113 29.14 -6.22 12.85
C PRO A 113 28.91 -7.59 13.49
N ARG A 114 27.83 -8.27 13.11
CA ARG A 114 27.48 -9.63 13.56
C ARG A 114 27.88 -10.72 12.55
N GLY A 115 28.69 -10.41 11.53
CA GLY A 115 29.13 -11.29 10.47
C GLY A 115 28.24 -11.21 9.22
N LYS A 116 28.35 -12.21 8.33
CA LYS A 116 27.58 -12.23 7.09
C LYS A 116 26.11 -12.47 7.33
N VAL A 117 25.29 -11.55 6.81
CA VAL A 117 23.82 -11.63 6.87
C VAL A 117 23.23 -11.63 5.47
N ARG A 118 22.19 -12.43 5.27
CA ARG A 118 21.39 -12.43 4.05
C ARG A 118 20.18 -11.51 4.21
N PHE A 119 20.09 -10.53 3.35
CA PHE A 119 19.00 -9.56 3.25
C PHE A 119 18.12 -9.84 2.04
N VAL A 120 16.86 -9.38 2.08
CA VAL A 120 15.91 -9.53 0.96
C VAL A 120 15.00 -8.31 0.85
N ASN A 121 15.27 -7.38 -0.05
CA ASN A 121 14.29 -6.35 -0.37
C ASN A 121 13.09 -6.98 -1.11
N LEU A 122 11.88 -6.48 -0.84
CA LEU A 122 10.68 -6.84 -1.60
C LEU A 122 10.33 -5.68 -2.53
N ILE A 123 10.36 -5.95 -3.84
CA ILE A 123 10.07 -4.98 -4.89
C ILE A 123 8.76 -5.37 -5.55
N ALA A 124 7.78 -4.47 -5.55
CA ALA A 124 6.47 -4.76 -6.12
C ALA A 124 6.12 -3.82 -7.28
N ARG A 125 5.77 -4.43 -8.42
CA ARG A 125 5.28 -3.75 -9.63
C ARG A 125 3.86 -4.18 -9.92
N PHE A 126 3.03 -3.26 -10.37
CA PHE A 126 1.63 -3.59 -10.65
C PHE A 126 1.53 -4.46 -11.91
N SER A 127 0.77 -5.55 -11.81
CA SER A 127 0.55 -6.49 -12.90
C SER A 127 -0.15 -5.81 -14.09
N GLY A 128 0.29 -6.05 -15.30
CA GLY A 128 -0.35 -5.52 -16.51
C GLY A 128 0.56 -5.53 -17.72
N ASN A 129 0.03 -5.23 -18.87
CA ASN A 129 0.60 -5.31 -20.21
C ASN A 129 2.15 -5.20 -20.24
N GLU A 130 2.83 -6.19 -20.77
CA GLU A 130 4.31 -6.25 -20.92
C GLU A 130 4.90 -5.05 -21.69
N ASN A 131 4.05 -4.30 -22.40
CA ASN A 131 4.41 -3.06 -23.11
C ASN A 131 4.15 -1.78 -22.28
N ALA A 132 3.81 -1.88 -21.00
CA ALA A 132 3.64 -0.71 -20.16
C ALA A 132 5.00 -0.01 -19.91
N ALA A 133 4.99 1.32 -19.85
CA ALA A 133 6.17 2.09 -19.45
C ALA A 133 6.65 1.63 -18.06
N ALA A 134 7.97 1.63 -17.86
CA ALA A 134 8.56 1.31 -16.54
C ALA A 134 8.01 2.26 -15.46
N PRO A 135 7.91 1.82 -14.20
CA PRO A 135 7.56 2.67 -13.07
C PRO A 135 8.46 3.91 -13.03
N SER A 136 7.89 5.05 -12.66
CA SER A 136 8.59 6.34 -12.63
C SER A 136 8.63 7.00 -11.27
N PHE A 137 8.06 6.35 -10.24
CA PHE A 137 8.00 6.87 -8.88
C PHE A 137 8.10 5.75 -7.85
N LEU A 138 8.86 6.00 -6.76
CA LEU A 138 9.08 5.04 -5.70
C LEU A 138 8.21 5.36 -4.48
N LEU A 139 7.67 4.32 -3.84
CA LEU A 139 7.15 4.40 -2.47
C LEU A 139 7.87 3.36 -1.64
N CYS A 140 8.51 3.80 -0.58
CA CYS A 140 9.45 2.99 0.17
C CYS A 140 9.10 2.95 1.67
N SER A 141 9.51 1.87 2.33
CA SER A 141 9.46 1.66 3.77
C SER A 141 10.46 0.57 4.11
N HIS A 142 10.99 0.50 5.32
CA HIS A 142 11.65 -0.70 5.81
C HIS A 142 10.66 -1.60 6.55
N TYR A 143 11.01 -2.87 6.71
CA TYR A 143 10.11 -3.84 7.35
C TYR A 143 10.80 -4.74 8.39
N ASP A 144 12.11 -4.61 8.56
CA ASP A 144 12.85 -5.29 9.63
C ASP A 144 12.69 -4.54 10.96
N THR A 145 12.93 -5.24 12.05
CA THR A 145 13.02 -4.64 13.39
C THR A 145 14.46 -4.62 13.86
N LYS A 146 14.82 -3.63 14.65
CA LYS A 146 16.14 -3.58 15.27
C LYS A 146 16.42 -4.83 16.11
N LEU A 147 17.63 -5.35 15.99
CA LEU A 147 18.11 -6.44 16.83
C LEU A 147 18.63 -5.88 18.16
N PHE A 148 17.95 -6.23 19.25
CA PHE A 148 18.43 -5.96 20.61
C PHE A 148 18.64 -7.27 21.36
N ASP A 149 19.77 -7.37 22.09
CA ASP A 149 20.08 -8.53 22.93
C ASP A 149 19.34 -8.50 24.26
N ALA A 150 18.94 -7.31 24.75
CA ALA A 150 18.41 -7.12 26.09
C ALA A 150 16.91 -6.85 26.19
N ILE A 151 16.27 -6.43 25.10
CA ILE A 151 14.85 -6.07 25.08
C ILE A 151 14.14 -6.78 23.93
N ARG A 152 12.84 -7.01 24.10
CA ARG A 152 11.97 -7.49 23.04
C ARG A 152 11.43 -6.28 22.27
N PHE A 153 12.03 -5.96 21.15
CA PHE A 153 11.62 -4.87 20.27
C PHE A 153 10.76 -5.38 19.14
N VAL A 154 9.54 -4.88 19.02
CA VAL A 154 8.58 -5.32 17.99
C VAL A 154 8.34 -4.29 16.89
N GLY A 155 8.89 -3.07 17.06
CA GLY A 155 8.86 -2.02 16.04
C GLY A 155 7.45 -1.68 15.56
N ALA A 156 6.52 -1.34 16.47
CA ALA A 156 5.16 -1.05 16.05
C ALA A 156 5.08 0.24 15.23
N ASN A 157 5.82 1.27 15.63
CA ASN A 157 5.99 2.49 14.85
C ASN A 157 7.16 2.34 13.88
N ASP A 158 8.30 1.89 14.40
CA ASP A 158 9.56 1.76 13.71
C ASP A 158 9.56 0.51 12.82
N GLY A 159 9.46 0.72 11.50
CA GLY A 159 9.22 -0.24 10.44
C GLY A 159 7.76 -0.71 10.32
N GLY A 160 7.07 -0.95 11.45
CA GLY A 160 5.72 -1.47 11.46
C GLY A 160 4.68 -0.52 10.87
N SER A 161 4.68 0.74 11.32
CA SER A 161 3.69 1.74 10.88
C SER A 161 3.81 2.07 9.40
N SER A 162 5.02 2.26 8.92
CA SER A 162 5.32 2.58 7.52
C SER A 162 5.04 1.40 6.59
N THR A 163 5.40 0.18 6.97
CA THR A 163 5.03 -1.03 6.23
C THR A 163 3.52 -1.22 6.16
N GLY A 164 2.79 -1.03 7.28
CA GLY A 164 1.33 -1.12 7.31
C GLY A 164 0.66 -0.07 6.43
N LEU A 165 1.15 1.17 6.46
CA LEU A 165 0.70 2.25 5.59
C LEU A 165 0.94 1.90 4.11
N LEU A 166 2.14 1.43 3.76
CA LEU A 166 2.50 1.13 2.38
C LEU A 166 1.66 -0.01 1.79
N LEU A 167 1.28 -1.01 2.61
CA LEU A 167 0.36 -2.08 2.22
C LEU A 167 -1.06 -1.54 1.93
N GLU A 168 -1.56 -0.62 2.74
CA GLU A 168 -2.87 -0.01 2.48
C GLU A 168 -2.83 0.94 1.27
N LEU A 169 -1.73 1.68 1.07
CA LEU A 169 -1.48 2.43 -0.17
C LEU A 169 -1.51 1.50 -1.39
N ALA A 170 -0.84 0.35 -1.31
CA ALA A 170 -0.84 -0.65 -2.38
C ALA A 170 -2.26 -1.10 -2.74
N ARG A 171 -3.11 -1.34 -1.73
CA ARG A 171 -4.52 -1.72 -1.94
C ARG A 171 -5.31 -0.62 -2.63
N VAL A 172 -5.17 0.62 -2.21
CA VAL A 172 -5.91 1.77 -2.76
C VAL A 172 -5.45 2.09 -4.19
N ILE A 173 -4.13 2.15 -4.40
CA ILE A 173 -3.51 2.44 -5.69
C ILE A 173 -3.79 1.30 -6.69
N GLY A 174 -3.75 0.05 -6.25
CA GLY A 174 -4.02 -1.13 -7.08
C GLY A 174 -5.40 -1.15 -7.74
N ARG A 175 -6.38 -0.42 -7.19
CA ARG A 175 -7.69 -0.22 -7.81
C ARG A 175 -7.67 0.75 -9.00
N ARG A 176 -6.53 1.41 -9.25
CA ARG A 176 -6.30 2.37 -10.33
C ARG A 176 -5.12 1.96 -11.20
N PRO A 177 -5.30 1.00 -12.12
CA PRO A 177 -4.19 0.43 -12.90
C PRO A 177 -3.30 1.46 -13.60
N ASN A 178 -3.87 2.56 -14.08
CA ASN A 178 -3.10 3.62 -14.76
C ASN A 178 -2.16 4.38 -13.80
N MET A 179 -2.53 4.49 -12.53
CA MET A 179 -1.68 5.06 -11.49
C MET A 179 -0.68 4.03 -10.97
N ALA A 180 -1.17 2.81 -10.69
CA ALA A 180 -0.37 1.75 -10.14
C ALA A 180 0.84 1.38 -11.00
N ARG A 181 0.69 1.39 -12.35
CA ARG A 181 1.80 1.12 -13.27
C ARG A 181 2.91 2.17 -13.26
N LYS A 182 2.65 3.38 -12.76
CA LYS A 182 3.67 4.43 -12.61
C LYS A 182 4.48 4.30 -11.33
N ILE A 183 4.10 3.41 -10.42
CA ILE A 183 4.65 3.29 -9.07
C ILE A 183 5.33 1.93 -8.90
N GLU A 184 6.47 1.95 -8.26
CA GLU A 184 7.14 0.79 -7.71
C GLU A 184 7.14 0.90 -6.18
N LEU A 185 6.73 -0.16 -5.51
CA LEU A 185 6.76 -0.23 -4.05
C LEU A 185 8.00 -1.00 -3.64
N VAL A 186 8.74 -0.48 -2.68
CA VAL A 186 9.96 -1.13 -2.16
C VAL A 186 9.88 -1.22 -0.66
N PHE A 187 10.01 -2.44 -0.15
CA PHE A 187 10.15 -2.72 1.28
C PHE A 187 11.60 -3.12 1.51
N PHE A 188 12.36 -2.26 2.17
CA PHE A 188 13.78 -2.49 2.46
C PHE A 188 13.96 -3.45 3.63
N ASP A 189 15.00 -4.26 3.55
CA ASP A 189 15.46 -5.18 4.59
C ASP A 189 16.79 -4.69 5.15
N GLY A 190 16.92 -4.65 6.47
CA GLY A 190 18.16 -4.22 7.10
C GLY A 190 18.37 -2.72 7.00
N GLU A 191 17.32 -1.94 7.20
CA GLU A 191 17.46 -0.51 7.50
C GLU A 191 18.24 -0.36 8.81
N GLU A 192 17.87 -1.14 9.80
CA GLU A 192 18.36 -1.10 11.17
C GLU A 192 19.84 -1.48 11.28
N ALA A 193 20.62 -0.60 11.91
CA ALA A 193 22.00 -0.88 12.23
C ALA A 193 22.11 -1.97 13.31
N TYR A 194 23.09 -2.88 13.18
CA TYR A 194 23.38 -3.90 14.20
C TYR A 194 24.00 -3.32 15.46
N GLU A 195 24.81 -2.29 15.32
CA GLU A 195 25.42 -1.54 16.42
C GLU A 195 25.06 -0.06 16.34
N ASN A 196 25.62 0.65 15.38
CA ASN A 196 25.37 2.08 15.19
C ASN A 196 25.34 2.41 13.70
N PHE A 197 24.44 3.29 13.29
CA PHE A 197 24.40 3.80 11.93
C PHE A 197 25.73 4.36 11.49
N SER A 198 26.23 3.90 10.37
CA SER A 198 27.51 4.29 9.77
C SER A 198 27.50 4.03 8.26
N GLU A 199 28.62 4.30 7.59
CA GLU A 199 28.78 3.96 6.17
C GLU A 199 28.67 2.45 5.89
N THR A 200 28.86 1.59 6.89
CA THR A 200 28.89 0.14 6.77
C THR A 200 27.92 -0.61 7.67
N ASP A 201 27.15 0.07 8.50
CA ASP A 201 26.17 -0.54 9.39
C ASP A 201 24.83 0.23 9.32
N GLY A 202 23.74 -0.44 9.02
CA GLY A 202 22.42 0.11 8.71
C GLY A 202 22.22 0.38 7.21
N LEU A 203 20.99 0.63 6.80
CA LEU A 203 20.58 0.95 5.42
C LEU A 203 21.04 -0.09 4.36
N TYR A 204 21.22 -1.35 4.74
CA TYR A 204 21.76 -2.38 3.86
C TYR A 204 20.90 -2.55 2.60
N GLY A 205 19.57 -2.58 2.79
CA GLY A 205 18.60 -2.77 1.73
C GLY A 205 18.59 -1.63 0.73
N SER A 206 18.46 -0.40 1.18
CA SER A 206 18.40 0.79 0.31
C SER A 206 19.71 1.06 -0.39
N ARG A 207 20.85 0.86 0.29
CA ARG A 207 22.19 0.97 -0.33
C ARG A 207 22.37 -0.04 -1.45
N TYR A 208 21.98 -1.31 -1.21
CA TYR A 208 22.05 -2.32 -2.25
C TYR A 208 21.11 -2.02 -3.41
N PHE A 209 19.88 -1.62 -3.12
CA PHE A 209 18.90 -1.24 -4.14
C PHE A 209 19.37 -0.06 -4.98
N ALA A 210 19.86 1.01 -4.35
CA ALA A 210 20.40 2.18 -5.05
C ALA A 210 21.59 1.81 -5.95
N LYS A 211 22.53 0.98 -5.47
CA LYS A 211 23.66 0.50 -6.26
C LYS A 211 23.24 -0.30 -7.50
N GLN A 212 22.19 -1.13 -7.39
CA GLN A 212 21.67 -1.86 -8.55
C GLN A 212 21.01 -0.91 -9.56
N LEU A 213 20.18 0.04 -9.08
CA LEU A 213 19.58 1.05 -9.94
C LEU A 213 20.63 1.91 -10.67
N GLU A 214 21.70 2.30 -10.01
CA GLU A 214 22.79 3.06 -10.62
C GLU A 214 23.47 2.23 -11.72
N ALA A 215 23.75 0.95 -11.45
CA ALA A 215 24.36 0.03 -12.43
C ALA A 215 23.47 -0.21 -13.67
N GLU A 216 22.17 -0.24 -13.49
CA GLU A 216 21.16 -0.37 -14.55
C GLU A 216 20.86 0.94 -15.30
N GLY A 217 21.42 2.05 -14.83
CA GLY A 217 21.18 3.37 -15.40
C GLY A 217 19.83 3.97 -15.03
N ALA A 218 19.51 4.02 -13.76
CA ALA A 218 18.24 4.37 -13.12
C ALA A 218 17.62 5.74 -13.46
N LYS A 219 17.60 6.14 -14.73
CA LYS A 219 17.02 7.40 -15.21
C LYS A 219 15.49 7.41 -15.25
N GLN A 220 14.87 6.29 -14.96
CA GLN A 220 13.42 6.14 -15.06
C GLN A 220 12.66 6.77 -13.89
N PHE A 221 13.26 6.79 -12.68
CA PHE A 221 12.60 7.33 -11.52
C PHE A 221 12.77 8.85 -11.40
N ARG A 222 11.64 9.55 -11.28
CA ARG A 222 11.58 11.02 -11.14
C ARG A 222 11.53 11.45 -9.68
N GLY A 223 11.27 10.52 -8.77
CA GLY A 223 11.22 10.77 -7.34
C GLY A 223 10.72 9.57 -6.55
N GLY A 224 10.74 9.70 -5.25
CA GLY A 224 10.24 8.72 -4.31
C GLY A 224 9.76 9.35 -3.00
N ILE A 225 8.94 8.62 -2.27
CA ILE A 225 8.57 8.92 -0.88
C ILE A 225 8.97 7.72 -0.04
N LEU A 226 9.80 7.97 0.96
CA LEU A 226 10.06 7.06 2.06
C LEU A 226 9.09 7.39 3.19
N PHE A 227 8.62 6.38 3.88
CA PHE A 227 7.84 6.50 5.10
C PHE A 227 8.57 5.78 6.22
N ASP A 228 8.74 6.45 7.34
CA ASP A 228 9.24 5.85 8.56
C ASP A 228 8.59 6.45 9.80
N MET A 229 8.33 5.62 10.82
CA MET A 229 7.75 6.00 12.12
C MET A 229 6.54 6.95 12.06
N ILE A 230 5.58 6.72 11.17
CA ILE A 230 4.47 7.63 10.87
C ILE A 230 3.17 7.32 11.64
N GLY A 231 3.25 6.51 12.68
CA GLY A 231 2.07 6.02 13.40
C GLY A 231 1.83 6.62 14.78
N ASP A 232 2.73 7.42 15.33
CA ASP A 232 2.64 7.97 16.69
C ASP A 232 1.26 8.60 16.94
N ARG A 233 0.70 8.33 18.13
CA ARG A 233 -0.57 8.95 18.56
C ARG A 233 -0.47 10.48 18.65
N SER A 234 0.71 11.02 18.92
CA SER A 234 1.02 12.44 18.98
C SER A 234 1.69 12.94 17.71
N LEU A 235 1.31 12.45 16.56
CA LEU A 235 1.92 12.64 15.26
C LEU A 235 2.46 14.06 15.02
N ASP A 236 3.77 14.14 14.75
CA ASP A 236 4.47 15.34 14.26
C ASP A 236 5.44 14.94 13.14
N ILE A 237 4.96 14.93 11.90
CA ILE A 237 5.81 14.62 10.75
C ILE A 237 6.82 15.73 10.54
N THR A 238 8.10 15.34 10.53
CA THR A 238 9.24 16.24 10.32
C THR A 238 10.00 15.85 9.05
N LEU A 239 10.05 16.75 8.08
CA LEU A 239 10.80 16.52 6.84
C LEU A 239 12.28 16.84 7.09
N PRO A 240 13.22 15.94 6.78
CA PRO A 240 14.66 16.20 6.92
C PRO A 240 15.13 17.43 6.10
N PRO A 241 16.20 18.12 6.55
CA PRO A 241 16.71 19.31 5.87
C PRO A 241 17.19 19.08 4.43
N ASP A 242 17.62 17.87 4.12
CA ASP A 242 18.06 17.45 2.78
C ASP A 242 16.89 17.04 1.86
N SER A 243 15.65 17.14 2.33
CA SER A 243 14.45 16.89 1.53
C SER A 243 14.47 17.66 0.21
N PRO A 244 14.20 17.03 -0.95
CA PRO A 244 14.12 17.73 -2.22
C PRO A 244 13.09 18.87 -2.15
N PRO A 245 13.48 20.15 -2.39
CA PRO A 245 12.61 21.29 -2.09
C PRO A 245 11.28 21.32 -2.85
N ALA A 246 11.25 20.76 -4.06
CA ALA A 246 10.01 20.64 -4.84
C ALA A 246 9.04 19.67 -4.16
N MET A 247 9.54 18.51 -3.72
CA MET A 247 8.72 17.49 -3.08
C MET A 247 8.22 17.95 -1.70
N ALA A 248 9.07 18.63 -0.91
CA ALA A 248 8.65 19.21 0.36
C ALA A 248 7.50 20.22 0.17
N ARG A 249 7.58 21.08 -0.85
CA ARG A 249 6.47 22.00 -1.19
C ARG A 249 5.20 21.24 -1.56
N ASP A 250 5.31 20.15 -2.29
CA ASP A 250 4.17 19.35 -2.74
C ASP A 250 3.51 18.63 -1.55
N ILE A 251 4.30 18.09 -0.61
CA ILE A 251 3.79 17.49 0.64
C ILE A 251 3.07 18.53 1.50
N PHE A 252 3.68 19.71 1.71
CA PHE A 252 3.02 20.77 2.48
C PHE A 252 1.76 21.30 1.79
N ALA A 253 1.76 21.42 0.46
CA ALA A 253 0.57 21.82 -0.29
C ALA A 253 -0.54 20.76 -0.21
N ALA A 254 -0.21 19.48 -0.25
CA ALA A 254 -1.16 18.40 -0.04
C ALA A 254 -1.76 18.43 1.37
N ALA A 255 -0.92 18.60 2.39
CA ALA A 255 -1.36 18.72 3.78
C ALA A 255 -2.25 19.95 4.00
N GLU A 256 -1.92 21.10 3.39
CA GLU A 256 -2.74 22.32 3.44
C GLU A 256 -4.11 22.11 2.78
N ALA A 257 -4.14 21.52 1.58
CA ALA A 257 -5.38 21.22 0.85
C ALA A 257 -6.33 20.32 1.63
N LEU A 258 -5.79 19.42 2.44
CA LEU A 258 -6.54 18.52 3.33
C LEU A 258 -6.78 19.10 4.72
N LYS A 259 -6.31 20.32 5.03
CA LYS A 259 -6.37 20.97 6.35
C LYS A 259 -5.62 20.17 7.44
N LEU A 260 -4.55 19.52 7.05
CA LEU A 260 -3.70 18.69 7.92
C LEU A 260 -2.30 19.29 8.11
N ARG A 261 -2.08 20.54 7.69
CA ARG A 261 -0.76 21.21 7.65
C ARG A 261 -0.08 21.27 9.04
N ASN A 262 -0.86 21.30 10.09
CA ASN A 262 -0.36 21.34 11.46
C ASN A 262 0.35 20.07 11.94
N TYR A 263 0.24 18.97 11.20
CA TYR A 263 0.95 17.72 11.48
C TYR A 263 2.28 17.60 10.72
N PHE A 264 2.71 18.63 10.00
CA PHE A 264 3.89 18.58 9.16
C PHE A 264 4.79 19.79 9.40
N SER A 265 6.06 19.54 9.68
CA SER A 265 7.09 20.54 9.95
C SER A 265 8.41 20.17 9.25
N TYR A 266 9.49 20.90 9.51
CA TYR A 266 10.84 20.51 9.14
C TYR A 266 11.59 20.01 10.38
N LEU A 267 12.38 18.96 10.19
CA LEU A 267 13.35 18.53 11.20
C LEU A 267 14.48 19.58 11.30
N ASP A 268 14.96 19.82 12.50
CA ASP A 268 15.99 20.84 12.80
C ASP A 268 17.43 20.27 12.85
N ARG A 269 17.59 18.99 12.52
CA ARG A 269 18.86 18.26 12.54
C ARG A 269 18.97 17.31 11.34
N ASP A 270 20.19 16.95 10.97
CA ASP A 270 20.45 15.95 9.94
C ASP A 270 19.91 14.59 10.36
N LEU A 271 19.38 13.88 9.38
CA LEU A 271 18.87 12.52 9.52
C LEU A 271 19.47 11.64 8.42
N ILE A 272 19.90 10.44 8.79
CA ILE A 272 20.35 9.41 7.85
C ILE A 272 19.34 8.29 7.88
N ASP A 273 18.68 8.04 6.73
CA ASP A 273 17.67 7.03 6.54
C ASP A 273 17.69 6.52 5.09
N ASP A 274 16.86 5.56 4.74
CA ASP A 274 16.75 4.88 3.44
C ASP A 274 16.55 5.83 2.23
N HIS A 275 16.14 7.09 2.44
CA HIS A 275 16.12 8.11 1.38
C HIS A 275 17.51 8.54 0.93
N ALA A 276 18.50 8.51 1.82
CA ALA A 276 19.83 9.04 1.55
C ALA A 276 20.58 8.30 0.42
N PRO A 277 20.62 6.95 0.34
CA PRO A 277 21.20 6.23 -0.79
C PRO A 277 20.53 6.54 -2.13
N LEU A 278 19.22 6.77 -2.15
CA LEU A 278 18.48 7.14 -3.37
C LEU A 278 18.81 8.56 -3.82
N ASN A 279 18.87 9.51 -2.88
CA ASN A 279 19.29 10.89 -3.15
C ASN A 279 20.73 10.96 -3.67
N ALA A 280 21.63 10.11 -3.16
CA ALA A 280 23.02 10.02 -3.62
C ALA A 280 23.14 9.65 -5.10
N ILE A 281 22.26 8.79 -5.61
CA ILE A 281 22.21 8.42 -7.04
C ILE A 281 21.26 9.32 -7.86
N ARG A 282 20.84 10.46 -7.30
CA ARG A 282 20.00 11.49 -7.95
C ARG A 282 18.56 11.03 -8.25
N ILE A 283 18.01 10.12 -7.48
CA ILE A 283 16.57 9.87 -7.41
C ILE A 283 16.02 10.70 -6.25
N PRO A 284 15.40 11.87 -6.51
CA PRO A 284 14.92 12.74 -5.45
C PRO A 284 13.91 12.00 -4.59
N THR A 285 14.26 11.68 -3.37
CA THR A 285 13.39 10.94 -2.43
C THR A 285 13.22 11.76 -1.16
N ILE A 286 11.94 12.02 -0.82
CA ILE A 286 11.59 12.70 0.42
C ILE A 286 11.27 11.65 1.47
N ASP A 287 11.77 11.89 2.66
CA ASP A 287 11.44 11.11 3.84
C ASP A 287 10.30 11.77 4.61
N ILE A 288 9.27 11.01 4.91
CA ILE A 288 8.12 11.39 5.74
C ILE A 288 8.25 10.63 7.05
N ILE A 289 8.78 11.29 8.06
CA ILE A 289 9.14 10.65 9.32
C ILE A 289 8.65 11.48 10.53
N ASP A 290 8.22 10.80 11.59
CA ASP A 290 8.03 11.38 12.92
C ASP A 290 9.21 10.99 13.80
N PHE A 291 10.28 11.83 13.76
CA PHE A 291 11.53 11.55 14.49
C PHE A 291 11.51 12.06 15.93
N ASP A 292 10.39 12.57 16.41
CA ASP A 292 10.20 12.97 17.83
C ASP A 292 9.48 11.89 18.66
N TYR A 293 9.46 10.67 18.15
CA TYR A 293 8.81 9.52 18.77
C TYR A 293 9.53 9.07 20.04
N ALA A 294 8.89 9.26 21.19
CA ALA A 294 9.48 9.03 22.50
C ALA A 294 9.86 7.56 22.80
N TRP A 295 9.28 6.61 22.07
CA TRP A 295 9.46 5.17 22.30
C TRP A 295 10.44 4.54 21.32
N TRP A 296 11.05 5.34 20.45
CA TRP A 296 12.04 4.90 19.49
C TRP A 296 13.13 4.05 20.15
N HIS A 297 13.40 2.88 19.59
CA HIS A 297 14.40 1.91 20.06
C HIS A 297 14.21 1.46 21.52
N THR A 298 12.95 1.40 21.99
CA THR A 298 12.62 0.88 23.32
C THR A 298 11.68 -0.32 23.27
N ALA A 299 11.59 -1.09 24.35
CA ALA A 299 10.64 -2.18 24.45
C ALA A 299 9.16 -1.73 24.42
N ASP A 300 8.95 -0.42 24.58
CA ASP A 300 7.62 0.20 24.61
C ASP A 300 7.15 0.68 23.22
N ASP A 301 7.92 0.46 22.15
CA ASP A 301 7.42 0.65 20.78
C ASP A 301 6.44 -0.47 20.44
N THR A 302 5.22 -0.29 20.88
CA THR A 302 4.12 -1.26 20.85
C THR A 302 2.86 -0.63 20.27
N LEU A 303 1.89 -1.47 19.88
CA LEU A 303 0.68 -1.06 19.16
C LEU A 303 -0.14 0.03 19.88
N ASP A 304 -0.09 0.09 21.21
CA ASP A 304 -0.79 1.11 22.00
C ASP A 304 -0.19 2.52 21.87
N LYS A 305 0.99 2.67 21.30
CA LYS A 305 1.65 3.95 21.05
C LYS A 305 1.25 4.57 19.72
N ILE A 306 0.75 3.78 18.81
CA ILE A 306 0.36 4.24 17.47
C ILE A 306 -1.15 4.38 17.30
N SER A 307 -1.61 5.04 16.25
CA SER A 307 -3.03 5.25 15.99
C SER A 307 -3.42 5.12 14.52
N ALA A 308 -4.62 4.62 14.28
CA ALA A 308 -5.22 4.63 12.95
C ALA A 308 -5.38 6.06 12.38
N GLN A 309 -5.58 7.06 13.25
CA GLN A 309 -5.71 8.45 12.83
C GLN A 309 -4.40 8.98 12.24
N SER A 310 -3.26 8.70 12.84
CA SER A 310 -1.95 9.11 12.36
C SER A 310 -1.64 8.49 11.00
N LEU A 311 -1.88 7.18 10.86
CA LEU A 311 -1.78 6.46 9.59
C LEU A 311 -2.74 7.05 8.53
N GLN A 312 -3.98 7.41 8.92
CA GLN A 312 -4.95 8.06 8.03
C GLN A 312 -4.45 9.41 7.52
N ILE A 313 -3.90 10.24 8.39
CA ILE A 313 -3.36 11.57 8.07
C ILE A 313 -2.26 11.42 7.03
N THR A 314 -1.24 10.63 7.33
CA THR A 314 -0.07 10.44 6.46
C THR A 314 -0.47 9.80 5.12
N GLY A 315 -1.29 8.74 5.15
CA GLY A 315 -1.74 8.07 3.93
C GLY A 315 -2.60 8.94 3.02
N SER A 316 -3.48 9.78 3.60
CA SER A 316 -4.30 10.71 2.82
C SER A 316 -3.45 11.80 2.16
N VAL A 317 -2.47 12.37 2.88
CA VAL A 317 -1.54 13.37 2.34
C VAL A 317 -0.68 12.77 1.22
N ALA A 318 -0.15 11.55 1.41
CA ALA A 318 0.62 10.86 0.39
C ALA A 318 -0.19 10.63 -0.89
N LEU A 319 -1.43 10.12 -0.79
CA LEU A 319 -2.29 9.89 -1.95
C LEU A 319 -2.70 11.19 -2.65
N TYR A 320 -2.94 12.25 -1.88
CA TYR A 320 -3.20 13.57 -2.47
C TYR A 320 -1.98 14.05 -3.25
N CYS A 321 -0.79 14.02 -2.64
CA CYS A 321 0.46 14.41 -3.28
C CYS A 321 0.70 13.61 -4.58
N LEU A 322 0.55 12.30 -4.54
CA LEU A 322 0.71 11.43 -5.71
C LEU A 322 -0.27 11.79 -6.84
N SER A 323 -1.55 11.98 -6.51
CA SER A 323 -2.59 12.21 -7.52
C SER A 323 -2.59 13.63 -8.09
N GLU A 324 -2.26 14.63 -7.26
CA GLU A 324 -2.39 16.04 -7.63
C GLU A 324 -1.09 16.67 -8.09
N PHE A 325 0.08 16.11 -7.72
CA PHE A 325 1.39 16.67 -8.02
C PHE A 325 2.32 15.66 -8.70
N ALA A 326 2.76 14.63 -8.01
CA ALA A 326 3.88 13.79 -8.43
C ALA A 326 3.65 13.01 -9.73
N LEU A 327 2.42 12.56 -10.03
CA LEU A 327 2.10 11.71 -11.18
C LEU A 327 1.30 12.40 -12.29
N LYS A 328 1.03 13.70 -12.18
CA LYS A 328 0.29 14.47 -13.20
C LYS A 328 1.06 14.76 -14.48
N HIS A 329 2.39 14.60 -14.47
CA HIS A 329 3.26 15.00 -15.59
C HIS A 329 3.96 13.82 -16.24
#